data_f6f5de166cb2c391294723e88d86e8d1
#
_entry.id   f6f5de166cb2c391294723e88d86e8d1
#
_cell.length_a   1.000
_cell.length_b   1.000
_cell.length_c   1.000
_cell.angle_alpha   90.00
_cell.angle_beta   90.00
_cell.angle_gamma   90.00
#
_symmetry.space_group_name_H-M   'P 1'
#
loop_
_entity.id
_entity.type
_entity.pdbx_description
1 polymer ?
#
loop_
_entity_poly.entity_id
_entity_poly.type
_entity_poly.pdbx_seq_one_letter_code
_entity_poly.pdbx_strand_id
1 'polypeptide(L)'
;MSGLPPFPRRSDRGPVTPPRVEALGFRLRHATDEDLPRLRDLYADTRADEVAAVPWPAMAKRSFLDHQFELQHRHYLVHYADAQFLVVEQDGLLQGRYYLQRGTEADLIVDISLVAACRGRGVGRALIEASQREAATAGRGMTLHVVRANVAARRLYERLGFQLAADDGGTHLRMDWAAPGA
;
A
#
# COMPACT_ATOMS: atom_id res chain seq x y z
N MET A 1 -9.95 23.38 13.42
CA MET A 1 -9.37 22.52 12.36
C MET A 1 -8.96 21.21 13.01
N SER A 2 -9.76 20.18 12.90
CA SER A 2 -9.41 18.86 13.46
C SER A 2 -8.32 18.26 12.57
N GLY A 3 -7.09 18.19 13.07
CA GLY A 3 -5.98 17.55 12.38
C GLY A 3 -6.29 16.10 12.03
N LEU A 4 -5.52 15.51 11.12
CA LEU A 4 -5.59 14.07 10.86
C LEU A 4 -5.19 13.31 12.12
N PRO A 5 -5.81 12.14 12.40
CA PRO A 5 -5.38 11.32 13.52
C PRO A 5 -3.93 10.84 13.31
N PRO A 6 -3.11 10.81 14.37
CA PRO A 6 -1.71 10.43 14.27
C PRO A 6 -1.53 8.94 13.98
N PHE A 7 -0.43 8.59 13.34
CA PHE A 7 -0.03 7.19 13.21
C PHE A 7 0.21 6.54 14.57
N PRO A 8 -0.09 5.24 14.73
CA PRO A 8 0.21 4.52 15.96
C PRO A 8 1.72 4.58 16.26
N ARG A 9 2.07 4.96 17.51
CA ARG A 9 3.46 4.89 17.95
C ARG A 9 3.92 3.42 17.95
N ARG A 10 4.97 3.11 17.23
CA ARG A 10 5.56 1.78 17.18
C ARG A 10 6.83 1.74 18.03
N SER A 11 7.23 0.52 18.44
CA SER A 11 8.45 0.30 19.21
C SER A 11 9.70 0.81 18.47
N ASP A 12 10.77 1.13 19.21
CA ASP A 12 12.03 1.71 18.70
C ASP A 12 12.77 0.83 17.67
N ARG A 13 12.37 -0.43 17.50
CA ARG A 13 12.91 -1.28 16.45
C ARG A 13 12.18 -0.98 15.14
N GLY A 14 12.89 -0.33 14.21
CA GLY A 14 12.42 -0.12 12.86
C GLY A 14 12.10 -1.46 12.13
N PRO A 15 11.31 -1.41 11.06
CA PRO A 15 11.04 -2.60 10.24
C PRO A 15 12.33 -3.05 9.55
N VAL A 16 12.45 -4.37 9.37
CA VAL A 16 13.55 -4.93 8.57
C VAL A 16 13.26 -4.66 7.10
N THR A 17 14.17 -3.96 6.42
CA THR A 17 14.10 -3.81 4.96
C THR A 17 14.49 -5.14 4.30
N PRO A 18 13.65 -5.72 3.43
CA PRO A 18 14.01 -6.95 2.71
C PRO A 18 15.28 -6.73 1.85
N PRO A 19 16.22 -7.69 1.82
CA PRO A 19 17.51 -7.52 1.12
C PRO A 19 17.36 -7.11 -0.36
N ARG A 20 16.34 -7.61 -1.04
CA ARG A 20 16.08 -7.24 -2.44
C ARG A 20 15.59 -5.81 -2.59
N VAL A 21 14.83 -5.29 -1.62
CA VAL A 21 14.39 -3.88 -1.59
C VAL A 21 15.60 -2.98 -1.36
N GLU A 22 16.48 -3.38 -0.44
CA GLU A 22 17.72 -2.66 -0.13
C GLU A 22 18.68 -2.65 -1.32
N ALA A 23 18.83 -3.78 -2.02
CA ALA A 23 19.63 -3.87 -3.25
C ALA A 23 19.11 -2.98 -4.40
N LEU A 24 17.82 -2.62 -4.38
CA LEU A 24 17.23 -1.66 -5.31
C LEU A 24 17.42 -0.19 -4.87
N GLY A 25 18.09 0.05 -3.74
CA GLY A 25 18.36 1.37 -3.17
C GLY A 25 17.23 1.95 -2.33
N PHE A 26 16.30 1.10 -1.86
CA PHE A 26 15.18 1.53 -1.03
C PHE A 26 15.27 0.99 0.40
N ARG A 27 14.64 1.69 1.32
CA ARG A 27 14.52 1.28 2.74
C ARG A 27 13.08 1.36 3.18
N LEU A 28 12.75 0.58 4.21
CA LEU A 28 11.49 0.66 4.92
C LEU A 28 11.70 1.35 6.28
N ARG A 29 10.79 2.23 6.64
CA ARG A 29 10.64 2.76 7.99
C ARG A 29 9.17 2.88 8.37
N HIS A 30 8.89 3.03 9.64
CA HIS A 30 7.54 3.36 10.07
C HIS A 30 7.14 4.75 9.57
N ALA A 31 5.87 4.88 9.17
CA ALA A 31 5.26 6.16 8.87
C ALA A 31 5.12 6.99 10.16
N THR A 32 5.33 8.28 10.04
CA THR A 32 5.13 9.28 11.09
C THR A 32 4.17 10.36 10.62
N ASP A 33 3.70 11.19 11.54
CA ASP A 33 2.79 12.29 11.18
C ASP A 33 3.45 13.34 10.26
N GLU A 34 4.78 13.42 10.29
CA GLU A 34 5.57 14.25 9.40
C GLU A 34 5.48 13.80 7.93
N ASP A 35 5.10 12.54 7.69
CA ASP A 35 4.92 12.00 6.34
C ASP A 35 3.57 12.38 5.72
N LEU A 36 2.60 12.81 6.52
CA LEU A 36 1.23 13.07 6.05
C LEU A 36 1.14 13.99 4.83
N PRO A 37 1.90 15.11 4.73
CA PRO A 37 1.88 15.94 3.54
C PRO A 37 2.33 15.18 2.28
N ARG A 38 3.41 14.41 2.37
CA ARG A 38 3.94 13.64 1.24
C ARG A 38 3.08 12.43 0.88
N LEU A 39 2.45 11.79 1.87
CA LEU A 39 1.48 10.72 1.64
C LEU A 39 0.21 11.23 0.95
N ARG A 40 -0.21 12.45 1.25
CA ARG A 40 -1.32 13.14 0.57
C ARG A 40 -0.96 13.43 -0.90
N ASP A 41 0.25 13.92 -1.15
CA ASP A 41 0.75 14.12 -2.52
C ASP A 41 0.81 12.79 -3.30
N LEU A 42 1.38 11.75 -2.70
CA LEU A 42 1.42 10.40 -3.27
C LEU A 42 0.01 9.89 -3.63
N TYR A 43 -0.95 10.10 -2.72
CA TYR A 43 -2.35 9.71 -2.98
C TYR A 43 -2.91 10.46 -4.20
N ALA A 44 -2.72 11.79 -4.25
CA ALA A 44 -3.18 12.61 -5.36
C ALA A 44 -2.57 12.18 -6.69
N ASP A 45 -1.26 11.90 -6.71
CA ASP A 45 -0.54 11.45 -7.91
C ASP A 45 -1.03 10.08 -8.40
N THR A 46 -1.35 9.16 -7.48
CA THR A 46 -1.84 7.82 -7.84
C THR A 46 -3.28 7.81 -8.34
N ARG A 47 -4.04 8.87 -8.08
CA ARG A 47 -5.47 9.02 -8.40
C ARG A 47 -5.74 10.12 -9.43
N ALA A 48 -4.71 10.79 -9.94
CA ALA A 48 -4.84 11.91 -10.86
C ALA A 48 -5.66 11.55 -12.10
N ASP A 49 -5.45 10.37 -12.67
CA ASP A 49 -6.15 9.89 -13.86
C ASP A 49 -7.65 9.67 -13.60
N GLU A 50 -8.05 9.30 -12.38
CA GLU A 50 -9.46 9.08 -12.03
C GLU A 50 -10.29 10.37 -12.11
N VAL A 51 -9.67 11.51 -11.85
CA VAL A 51 -10.32 12.83 -11.91
C VAL A 51 -9.94 13.63 -13.16
N ALA A 52 -9.08 13.08 -14.03
CA ALA A 52 -8.59 13.80 -15.21
C ALA A 52 -9.72 14.28 -16.11
N ALA A 53 -10.68 13.40 -16.44
CA ALA A 53 -11.80 13.68 -17.32
C ALA A 53 -12.93 14.52 -16.69
N VAL A 54 -12.89 14.76 -15.37
CA VAL A 54 -13.93 15.55 -14.69
C VAL A 54 -13.70 17.02 -15.01
N PRO A 55 -14.75 17.79 -15.43
CA PRO A 55 -14.62 19.18 -15.83
C PRO A 55 -14.53 20.14 -14.62
N TRP A 56 -13.67 19.83 -13.67
CA TRP A 56 -13.41 20.67 -12.49
C TRP A 56 -12.12 21.47 -12.65
N PRO A 57 -12.03 22.67 -12.07
CA PRO A 57 -10.77 23.40 -11.94
C PRO A 57 -9.72 22.54 -11.20
N ALA A 58 -8.44 22.74 -11.52
CA ALA A 58 -7.34 21.98 -10.91
C ALA A 58 -7.37 22.03 -9.37
N MET A 59 -7.67 23.18 -8.80
CA MET A 59 -7.77 23.35 -7.34
C MET A 59 -8.90 22.51 -6.74
N ALA A 60 -10.03 22.43 -7.41
CA ALA A 60 -11.16 21.60 -6.95
C ALA A 60 -10.82 20.10 -7.01
N LYS A 61 -10.16 19.64 -8.09
CA LYS A 61 -9.65 18.26 -8.19
C LYS A 61 -8.68 17.95 -7.05
N ARG A 62 -7.74 18.85 -6.76
CA ARG A 62 -6.78 18.68 -5.67
C ARG A 62 -7.48 18.61 -4.31
N SER A 63 -8.38 19.55 -4.01
CA SER A 63 -9.13 19.55 -2.75
C SER A 63 -9.97 18.29 -2.57
N PHE A 64 -10.56 17.78 -3.63
CA PHE A 64 -11.29 16.51 -3.61
C PHE A 64 -10.38 15.34 -3.24
N LEU A 65 -9.21 15.22 -3.91
CA LEU A 65 -8.25 14.15 -3.63
C LEU A 65 -7.66 14.25 -2.22
N ASP A 66 -7.39 15.47 -1.74
CA ASP A 66 -6.93 15.69 -0.37
C ASP A 66 -7.96 15.23 0.66
N HIS A 67 -9.24 15.52 0.42
CA HIS A 67 -10.33 15.05 1.29
C HIS A 67 -10.47 13.52 1.25
N GLN A 68 -10.38 12.91 0.06
CA GLN A 68 -10.40 11.45 -0.07
C GLN A 68 -9.23 10.78 0.66
N PHE A 69 -8.02 11.37 0.60
CA PHE A 69 -6.88 10.91 1.40
C PHE A 69 -7.18 10.95 2.90
N GLU A 70 -7.78 12.04 3.38
CA GLU A 70 -8.14 12.17 4.81
C GLU A 70 -9.13 11.09 5.26
N LEU A 71 -10.14 10.81 4.44
CA LEU A 71 -11.11 9.74 4.72
C LEU A 71 -10.42 8.38 4.73
N GLN A 72 -9.56 8.09 3.75
CA GLN A 72 -8.81 6.85 3.67
C GLN A 72 -7.87 6.67 4.87
N HIS A 73 -7.13 7.72 5.25
CA HIS A 73 -6.23 7.68 6.39
C HIS A 73 -6.98 7.36 7.69
N ARG A 74 -8.09 8.06 7.96
CA ARG A 74 -8.96 7.78 9.11
C ARG A 74 -9.48 6.35 9.09
N HIS A 75 -9.97 5.90 7.93
CA HIS A 75 -10.45 4.52 7.75
C HIS A 75 -9.36 3.50 8.09
N TYR A 76 -8.15 3.69 7.60
CA TYR A 76 -7.05 2.75 7.86
C TYR A 76 -6.68 2.69 9.34
N LEU A 77 -6.63 3.82 10.02
CA LEU A 77 -6.29 3.85 11.45
C LEU A 77 -7.38 3.23 12.35
N VAL A 78 -8.63 3.30 11.92
CA VAL A 78 -9.75 2.69 12.66
C VAL A 78 -9.85 1.18 12.41
N HIS A 79 -9.78 0.77 11.14
CA HIS A 79 -10.05 -0.62 10.77
C HIS A 79 -8.81 -1.52 10.73
N TYR A 80 -7.61 -0.92 10.66
CA TYR A 80 -6.34 -1.63 10.57
C TYR A 80 -5.34 -1.09 11.60
N ALA A 81 -5.79 -0.84 12.83
CA ALA A 81 -4.97 -0.23 13.89
C ALA A 81 -3.66 -1.00 14.16
N ASP A 82 -3.67 -2.32 13.98
CA ASP A 82 -2.51 -3.21 14.17
C ASP A 82 -1.65 -3.35 12.92
N ALA A 83 -2.03 -2.74 11.80
CA ALA A 83 -1.24 -2.81 10.58
C ALA A 83 0.11 -2.11 10.74
N GLN A 84 1.12 -2.62 10.07
CA GLN A 84 2.41 -1.97 9.88
C GLN A 84 2.24 -0.87 8.83
N PHE A 85 2.21 0.39 9.25
CA PHE A 85 2.20 1.55 8.36
C PHE A 85 3.64 1.88 7.98
N LEU A 86 4.09 1.44 6.81
CA LEU A 86 5.47 1.58 6.36
C LEU A 86 5.58 2.59 5.23
N VAL A 87 6.66 3.36 5.26
CA VAL A 87 7.12 4.23 4.17
C VAL A 87 8.23 3.51 3.43
N VAL A 88 8.17 3.56 2.10
CA VAL A 88 9.25 3.18 1.20
C VAL A 88 10.06 4.43 0.92
N GLU A 89 11.32 4.43 1.32
CA GLU A 89 12.21 5.59 1.27
C GLU A 89 13.41 5.32 0.34
N GLN A 90 13.86 6.34 -0.39
CA GLN A 90 15.11 6.35 -1.13
C GLN A 90 15.78 7.72 -0.91
N ASP A 91 17.07 7.73 -0.52
CA ASP A 91 17.87 8.94 -0.29
C ASP A 91 17.19 9.95 0.67
N GLY A 92 16.54 9.45 1.74
CA GLY A 92 15.83 10.25 2.72
C GLY A 92 14.48 10.79 2.25
N LEU A 93 14.03 10.44 1.06
CA LEU A 93 12.78 10.91 0.48
C LEU A 93 11.73 9.80 0.43
N LEU A 94 10.49 10.11 0.81
CA LEU A 94 9.36 9.21 0.66
C LEU A 94 9.09 8.96 -0.84
N GLN A 95 9.16 7.69 -1.24
CA GLN A 95 8.90 7.22 -2.60
C GLN A 95 7.65 6.35 -2.69
N GLY A 96 7.08 5.96 -1.54
CA GLY A 96 5.88 5.16 -1.51
C GLY A 96 5.45 4.80 -0.11
N ARG A 97 4.37 4.02 -0.03
CA ARG A 97 3.89 3.42 1.21
C ARG A 97 3.61 1.93 1.01
N TYR A 98 3.75 1.17 2.09
CA TYR A 98 3.42 -0.25 2.15
C TYR A 98 2.77 -0.55 3.49
N TYR A 99 1.46 -0.78 3.51
CA TYR A 99 0.70 -1.05 4.73
C TYR A 99 0.32 -2.52 4.76
N LEU A 100 0.72 -3.21 5.81
CA LEU A 100 0.59 -4.66 5.95
C LEU A 100 0.03 -5.02 7.32
N GLN A 101 -1.08 -5.71 7.36
CA GLN A 101 -1.64 -6.27 8.58
C GLN A 101 -1.32 -7.76 8.65
N ARG A 102 -0.75 -8.19 9.77
CA ARG A 102 -0.53 -9.61 10.05
C ARG A 102 -1.82 -10.23 10.58
N GLY A 103 -2.26 -11.30 9.96
CA GLY A 103 -3.43 -12.06 10.39
C GLY A 103 -3.06 -13.40 11.03
N THR A 104 -4.06 -14.16 11.43
CA THR A 104 -3.90 -15.53 11.94
C THR A 104 -3.81 -16.56 10.81
N GLU A 105 -4.67 -16.41 9.80
CA GLU A 105 -4.74 -17.33 8.64
C GLU A 105 -4.11 -16.72 7.40
N ALA A 106 -4.25 -15.41 7.21
CA ALA A 106 -3.69 -14.68 6.08
C ALA A 106 -3.25 -13.28 6.48
N ASP A 107 -2.13 -12.84 5.92
CA ASP A 107 -1.66 -11.45 6.01
C ASP A 107 -2.40 -10.60 4.96
N LEU A 108 -2.81 -9.37 5.31
CA LEU A 108 -3.50 -8.46 4.40
C LEU A 108 -2.56 -7.33 3.95
N ILE A 109 -2.37 -7.21 2.64
CA ILE A 109 -1.80 -5.97 2.07
C ILE A 109 -2.93 -4.94 2.04
N VAL A 110 -2.90 -4.03 3.00
CA VAL A 110 -3.90 -2.95 3.14
C VAL A 110 -3.71 -1.91 2.03
N ASP A 111 -2.45 -1.55 1.75
CA ASP A 111 -2.12 -0.59 0.69
C ASP A 111 -0.66 -0.74 0.23
N ILE A 112 -0.46 -0.62 -1.07
CA ILE A 112 0.86 -0.49 -1.67
C ILE A 112 0.79 0.56 -2.77
N SER A 113 1.53 1.65 -2.60
CA SER A 113 1.57 2.76 -3.54
C SER A 113 3.00 3.28 -3.69
N LEU A 114 3.41 3.55 -4.93
CA LEU A 114 4.72 4.11 -5.26
C LEU A 114 4.55 5.33 -6.16
N VAL A 115 5.42 6.33 -5.99
CA VAL A 115 5.51 7.45 -6.94
C VAL A 115 5.79 6.93 -8.35
N ALA A 116 5.33 7.63 -9.37
CA ALA A 116 5.43 7.19 -10.77
C ALA A 116 6.87 6.82 -11.18
N ALA A 117 7.87 7.63 -10.77
CA ALA A 117 9.29 7.41 -11.06
C ALA A 117 9.88 6.10 -10.47
N CYS A 118 9.22 5.51 -9.47
CA CYS A 118 9.67 4.28 -8.81
C CYS A 118 8.89 3.05 -9.27
N ARG A 119 7.82 3.23 -10.07
CA ARG A 119 7.06 2.12 -10.63
C ARG A 119 7.87 1.40 -11.71
N GLY A 120 7.58 0.11 -11.93
CA GLY A 120 8.29 -0.70 -12.92
C GLY A 120 9.73 -1.10 -12.54
N ARG A 121 10.29 -0.56 -11.46
CA ARG A 121 11.67 -0.85 -10.98
C ARG A 121 11.77 -2.12 -10.11
N GLY A 122 10.69 -2.86 -9.93
CA GLY A 122 10.70 -4.11 -9.17
C GLY A 122 10.47 -3.96 -7.66
N VAL A 123 10.38 -2.74 -7.13
CA VAL A 123 10.24 -2.47 -5.68
C VAL A 123 8.97 -3.10 -5.11
N GLY A 124 7.81 -2.85 -5.73
CA GLY A 124 6.55 -3.45 -5.29
C GLY A 124 6.56 -4.97 -5.31
N ARG A 125 7.16 -5.55 -6.37
CA ARG A 125 7.38 -7.00 -6.46
C ARG A 125 8.24 -7.51 -5.30
N ALA A 126 9.36 -6.85 -5.02
CA ALA A 126 10.29 -7.28 -3.96
C ALA A 126 9.65 -7.22 -2.57
N LEU A 127 8.82 -6.20 -2.30
CA LEU A 127 8.06 -6.07 -1.06
C LEU A 127 7.06 -7.22 -0.88
N ILE A 128 6.27 -7.50 -1.91
CA ILE A 128 5.24 -8.54 -1.86
C ILE A 128 5.88 -9.93 -1.73
N GLU A 129 6.93 -10.24 -2.52
CA GLU A 129 7.66 -11.51 -2.42
C GLU A 129 8.29 -11.73 -1.03
N ALA A 130 8.76 -10.65 -0.39
CA ALA A 130 9.28 -10.74 0.97
C ALA A 130 8.16 -11.08 1.96
N SER A 131 7.01 -10.40 1.86
CA SER A 131 5.85 -10.67 2.71
C SER A 131 5.28 -12.08 2.48
N GLN A 132 5.28 -12.57 1.24
CA GLN A 132 4.89 -13.95 0.92
C GLN A 132 5.80 -14.98 1.61
N ARG A 133 7.13 -14.76 1.60
CA ARG A 133 8.07 -15.65 2.30
C ARG A 133 7.84 -15.67 3.80
N GLU A 134 7.60 -14.50 4.40
CA GLU A 134 7.31 -14.40 5.84
C GLU A 134 5.97 -15.06 6.19
N ALA A 135 4.94 -14.85 5.39
CA ALA A 135 3.63 -15.49 5.55
C ALA A 135 3.76 -17.01 5.44
N ALA A 136 4.45 -17.52 4.39
CA ALA A 136 4.69 -18.95 4.20
C ALA A 136 5.44 -19.59 5.38
N THR A 137 6.50 -18.93 5.89
CA THR A 137 7.24 -19.41 7.06
C THR A 137 6.35 -19.54 8.30
N ALA A 138 5.32 -18.72 8.39
CA ALA A 138 4.34 -18.75 9.48
C ALA A 138 3.08 -19.57 9.17
N GLY A 139 3.07 -20.32 8.05
CA GLY A 139 1.94 -21.14 7.63
C GLY A 139 0.70 -20.35 7.23
N ARG A 140 0.87 -19.09 6.78
CA ARG A 140 -0.25 -18.19 6.43
C ARG A 140 -0.30 -17.91 4.94
N GLY A 141 -1.50 -17.64 4.45
CA GLY A 141 -1.72 -17.05 3.14
C GLY A 141 -1.55 -15.53 3.14
N MET A 142 -1.90 -14.93 2.01
CA MET A 142 -2.00 -13.46 1.88
C MET A 142 -3.26 -13.07 1.12
N THR A 143 -3.80 -11.92 1.47
CA THR A 143 -4.96 -11.31 0.81
C THR A 143 -4.64 -9.87 0.43
N LEU A 144 -5.25 -9.40 -0.65
CA LEU A 144 -5.26 -7.99 -1.02
C LEU A 144 -6.56 -7.63 -1.74
N HIS A 145 -6.83 -6.32 -1.83
CA HIS A 145 -7.89 -5.78 -2.66
C HIS A 145 -7.30 -4.85 -3.72
N VAL A 146 -7.74 -5.00 -4.95
CA VAL A 146 -7.28 -4.19 -6.08
C VAL A 146 -8.45 -3.57 -6.81
N VAL A 147 -8.33 -2.29 -7.16
CA VAL A 147 -9.33 -1.62 -8.01
C VAL A 147 -9.42 -2.36 -9.35
N ARG A 148 -10.63 -2.74 -9.76
CA ARG A 148 -10.89 -3.52 -10.99
C ARG A 148 -10.23 -2.90 -12.23
N ALA A 149 -10.25 -1.58 -12.34
CA ALA A 149 -9.64 -0.83 -13.43
C ALA A 149 -8.11 -0.83 -13.40
N ASN A 150 -7.47 -1.18 -12.26
CA ASN A 150 -6.01 -1.21 -12.14
C ASN A 150 -5.43 -2.51 -12.70
N VAL A 151 -5.49 -2.66 -14.03
CA VAL A 151 -5.03 -3.85 -14.75
C VAL A 151 -3.54 -4.11 -14.54
N ALA A 152 -2.73 -3.06 -14.41
CA ALA A 152 -1.28 -3.20 -14.22
C ALA A 152 -0.95 -3.85 -12.86
N ALA A 153 -1.58 -3.40 -11.78
CA ALA A 153 -1.40 -4.01 -10.46
C ALA A 153 -1.94 -5.44 -10.43
N ARG A 154 -3.14 -5.68 -11.01
CA ARG A 154 -3.72 -7.02 -11.07
C ARG A 154 -2.79 -8.01 -11.77
N ARG A 155 -2.22 -7.65 -12.92
CA ARG A 155 -1.24 -8.49 -13.62
C ARG A 155 0.04 -8.76 -12.80
N LEU A 156 0.46 -7.81 -11.96
CA LEU A 156 1.57 -8.03 -11.03
C LEU A 156 1.19 -9.08 -10.00
N TYR A 157 0.03 -8.97 -9.37
CA TYR A 157 -0.43 -9.91 -8.34
C TYR A 157 -0.64 -11.31 -8.91
N GLU A 158 -1.24 -11.43 -10.12
CA GLU A 158 -1.38 -12.72 -10.83
C GLU A 158 -0.01 -13.40 -11.07
N ARG A 159 1.01 -12.63 -11.52
CA ARG A 159 2.38 -13.15 -11.68
C ARG A 159 3.05 -13.55 -10.37
N LEU A 160 2.59 -13.01 -9.24
CA LEU A 160 3.04 -13.37 -7.90
C LEU A 160 2.21 -14.51 -7.28
N GLY A 161 1.31 -15.11 -8.06
CA GLY A 161 0.52 -16.27 -7.64
C GLY A 161 -0.76 -15.94 -6.90
N PHE A 162 -1.15 -14.65 -6.80
CA PHE A 162 -2.47 -14.30 -6.28
C PHE A 162 -3.54 -14.70 -7.29
N GLN A 163 -4.63 -15.26 -6.79
CA GLN A 163 -5.79 -15.67 -7.55
C GLN A 163 -7.01 -14.85 -7.15
N LEU A 164 -7.90 -14.61 -8.09
CA LEU A 164 -9.19 -13.98 -7.80
C LEU A 164 -9.98 -14.87 -6.84
N ALA A 165 -10.32 -14.37 -5.67
CA ALA A 165 -11.04 -15.11 -4.65
C ALA A 165 -12.55 -15.11 -4.90
N ALA A 166 -13.11 -13.91 -5.08
CA ALA A 166 -14.51 -13.70 -5.37
C ALA A 166 -14.69 -12.42 -6.21
N ASP A 167 -15.66 -12.43 -7.08
CA ASP A 167 -16.12 -11.25 -7.83
C ASP A 167 -17.57 -10.98 -7.46
N ASP A 168 -17.78 -9.98 -6.62
CA ASP A 168 -19.10 -9.52 -6.20
C ASP A 168 -19.69 -8.42 -7.12
N GLY A 169 -19.00 -8.13 -8.23
CA GLY A 169 -19.36 -7.06 -9.15
C GLY A 169 -18.95 -5.66 -8.66
N GLY A 170 -18.31 -5.54 -7.51
CA GLY A 170 -17.87 -4.29 -6.92
C GLY A 170 -16.71 -3.62 -7.67
N THR A 171 -16.30 -2.45 -7.18
CA THR A 171 -15.19 -1.67 -7.74
C THR A 171 -13.83 -2.27 -7.43
N HIS A 172 -13.75 -3.12 -6.40
CA HIS A 172 -12.52 -3.79 -5.97
C HIS A 172 -12.67 -5.31 -6.15
N LEU A 173 -11.58 -5.94 -6.49
CA LEU A 173 -11.42 -7.38 -6.56
C LEU A 173 -10.59 -7.85 -5.37
N ARG A 174 -11.07 -8.87 -4.67
CA ARG A 174 -10.26 -9.57 -3.67
C ARG A 174 -9.40 -10.62 -4.37
N MET A 175 -8.13 -10.64 -4.05
CA MET A 175 -7.19 -11.66 -4.54
C MET A 175 -6.48 -12.31 -3.35
N ASP A 176 -6.40 -13.63 -3.36
CA ASP A 176 -5.79 -14.42 -2.31
C ASP A 176 -4.58 -15.20 -2.85
N TRP A 177 -3.59 -15.35 -2.02
CA TRP A 177 -2.41 -16.17 -2.27
C TRP A 177 -2.29 -17.21 -1.16
N ALA A 178 -2.19 -18.50 -1.53
CA ALA A 178 -1.93 -19.59 -0.61
C ALA A 178 -0.43 -19.87 -0.53
N ALA A 179 0.08 -20.13 0.68
CA ALA A 179 1.46 -20.58 0.83
C ALA A 179 1.67 -21.94 0.15
N PRO A 180 2.80 -22.16 -0.53
CA PRO A 180 3.13 -23.49 -1.08
C PRO A 180 3.15 -24.54 0.02
N GLY A 181 2.35 -25.61 -0.13
CA GLY A 181 2.29 -26.71 0.83
C GLY A 181 1.34 -26.49 2.02
N ALA A 182 0.49 -25.46 1.97
CA ALA A 182 -0.61 -25.30 2.92
C ALA A 182 -1.84 -26.11 2.51
#